data_03af352931cdd8106a18e807520d4f4d
#
_entry.id   03af352931cdd8106a18e807520d4f4d
#
_cell.length_a   1.000
_cell.length_b   1.000
_cell.length_c   1.000
_cell.angle_alpha   90.00
_cell.angle_beta   90.00
_cell.angle_gamma   90.00
#
_symmetry.space_group_name_H-M   'P 1'
#
loop_
_entity.id
_entity.type
_entity.pdbx_description
1 polymer ?
#
loop_
_entity_poly.entity_id
_entity_poly.type
_entity_poly.pdbx_seq_one_letter_code
_entity_poly.pdbx_strand_id
1 'polypeptide(L)'
;MTFQSPLGLLALLAVPAVIALHLFRRRLVERRVAGLFLFRGERLVAGSGRKRTRLLNTLSLWLECLAAAVLALWLGGLSFGGVVARHVVFVLDDSASMGVGSAVASARAEIARRAADLASGDRVTVLCTGARPTVLLGPRALPAEVESALALWRPVQRRHDPLPALDLARELAAGTGEVVYCTDEEPPAGCQDLTVIAFGASAPNCSIVTAQRLPRAMGDGEDLRVGIASHGAVTATELSLRSADQILQRVPVAFADGQAQVALLLPAGVGTLTLALAGDAMTIDDVAWLLPPPERTVSVCELLPAEQRERLQLARVFGALRGFRHESNPLLAQLVLAPAPGQLRAGQTEVVFAPGDGERDAWRGPFVIDRAHEWMAGLHLDGVVWLAGRRALPGHVLVAAGAQALAAEEFVDAGRRLWLTLDSSAGNLMGSPDWPVLFLNLLESARAEVPGVETPNVQIGDEARFRRSMVAGAHDAQLWWREPDGTRTDAGAGRTVGFVPRLPGLHEVVGRDGVVLGSFAARFVDPSESDLRGLVTKTWPATVRQPDDAGTTRDTSREQQVLAMLLLALVLADWWWLGRRSP
;
A
#
# COMPACT_ATOMS: atom_id res chain seq x y z
N MET A 1 25.48 -18.84 36.55
CA MET A 1 26.56 -18.53 35.58
C MET A 1 26.50 -19.56 34.48
N THR A 2 26.27 -19.14 33.26
CA THR A 2 26.25 -20.02 32.08
C THR A 2 27.12 -19.41 31.00
N PHE A 3 27.72 -20.27 30.14
CA PHE A 3 28.53 -19.86 29.01
C PHE A 3 27.77 -20.14 27.73
N GLN A 4 27.58 -19.14 26.87
CA GLN A 4 26.94 -19.31 25.59
C GLN A 4 27.79 -20.05 24.56
N SER A 5 29.11 -19.85 24.63
CA SER A 5 30.07 -20.48 23.74
C SER A 5 31.24 -21.11 24.56
N PRO A 6 31.11 -22.36 25.04
CA PRO A 6 32.14 -22.99 25.86
C PRO A 6 33.49 -23.11 25.12
N LEU A 7 33.47 -23.16 23.78
CA LEU A 7 34.69 -23.14 22.96
C LEU A 7 35.47 -21.81 23.09
N GLY A 8 34.80 -20.70 23.41
CA GLY A 8 35.45 -19.41 23.67
C GLY A 8 36.39 -19.45 24.88
N LEU A 9 36.17 -20.36 25.84
CA LEU A 9 37.07 -20.54 26.99
C LEU A 9 38.45 -21.11 26.60
N LEU A 10 38.61 -21.67 25.39
CA LEU A 10 39.92 -22.02 24.87
C LEU A 10 40.85 -20.80 24.76
N ALA A 11 40.32 -19.60 24.69
CA ALA A 11 41.10 -18.36 24.75
C ALA A 11 41.84 -18.18 26.09
N LEU A 12 41.50 -18.92 27.19
CA LEU A 12 42.29 -18.98 28.42
C LEU A 12 43.69 -19.54 28.19
N LEU A 13 43.94 -20.28 27.12
CA LEU A 13 45.28 -20.70 26.71
C LEU A 13 46.21 -19.50 26.36
N ALA A 14 45.64 -18.31 26.13
CA ALA A 14 46.43 -17.09 25.98
C ALA A 14 47.16 -16.71 27.27
N VAL A 15 46.63 -17.03 28.46
CA VAL A 15 47.30 -16.74 29.75
C VAL A 15 48.63 -17.46 29.86
N PRO A 16 48.73 -18.78 29.72
CA PRO A 16 50.04 -19.46 29.71
C PRO A 16 50.95 -19.01 28.55
N ALA A 17 50.37 -18.63 27.41
CA ALA A 17 51.15 -18.11 26.29
C ALA A 17 51.79 -16.74 26.62
N VAL A 18 51.07 -15.83 27.27
CA VAL A 18 51.56 -14.54 27.76
C VAL A 18 52.68 -14.77 28.80
N ILE A 19 52.49 -15.68 29.74
CA ILE A 19 53.50 -16.04 30.73
C ILE A 19 54.77 -16.62 30.05
N ALA A 20 54.59 -17.48 29.06
CA ALA A 20 55.69 -18.05 28.29
C ALA A 20 56.46 -16.96 27.52
N LEU A 21 55.75 -16.03 26.90
CA LEU A 21 56.35 -14.88 26.20
C LEU A 21 57.21 -14.03 27.14
N HIS A 22 56.75 -13.78 28.37
CA HIS A 22 57.52 -13.05 29.39
C HIS A 22 58.71 -13.82 29.90
N LEU A 23 58.64 -15.16 30.00
CA LEU A 23 59.78 -16.03 30.36
C LEU A 23 60.88 -16.06 29.31
N PHE A 24 60.52 -15.91 28.03
CA PHE A 24 61.45 -15.98 26.90
C PHE A 24 61.83 -14.61 26.34
N ARG A 25 61.44 -13.50 26.96
CA ARG A 25 61.72 -12.14 26.52
C ARG A 25 63.26 -11.89 26.65
N ARG A 26 63.89 -11.64 25.53
CA ARG A 26 65.34 -11.28 25.51
C ARG A 26 65.46 -9.86 26.02
N ARG A 27 66.21 -9.67 27.15
CA ARG A 27 66.67 -8.35 27.57
C ARG A 27 67.92 -8.03 26.80
N LEU A 28 67.90 -7.06 25.94
CA LEU A 28 69.11 -6.40 25.45
C LEU A 28 69.60 -5.51 26.57
N VAL A 29 70.70 -5.92 27.17
CA VAL A 29 71.42 -5.11 28.17
C VAL A 29 72.41 -4.23 27.38
N GLU A 30 72.12 -2.93 27.35
CA GLU A 30 73.05 -1.95 26.82
C GLU A 30 74.30 -1.96 27.70
N ARG A 31 75.43 -2.50 27.19
CA ARG A 31 76.72 -2.32 27.77
C ARG A 31 77.46 -1.20 27.03
N ARG A 32 77.69 -0.10 27.72
CA ARG A 32 78.61 0.94 27.22
C ARG A 32 80.00 0.38 27.18
N VAL A 33 80.49 0.14 25.96
CA VAL A 33 81.86 -0.33 25.75
C VAL A 33 82.69 0.82 25.16
N ALA A 34 83.64 1.35 25.92
CA ALA A 34 84.61 2.31 25.45
C ALA A 34 85.66 1.58 24.64
N GLY A 35 85.49 1.53 23.29
CA GLY A 35 86.56 0.91 22.47
C GLY A 35 86.05 -0.04 21.39
N LEU A 36 85.00 0.40 20.59
CA LEU A 36 84.44 -0.40 19.50
C LEU A 36 85.41 -0.78 18.39
N PHE A 37 86.59 -0.10 18.29
CA PHE A 37 87.61 -0.31 17.28
C PHE A 37 88.48 -1.57 17.55
N LEU A 38 88.44 -2.15 18.75
CA LEU A 38 89.17 -3.38 19.11
C LEU A 38 88.47 -4.68 18.65
N PHE A 39 87.24 -4.61 18.17
CA PHE A 39 86.48 -5.78 17.74
C PHE A 39 86.41 -5.94 16.22
N ARG A 40 87.36 -5.41 15.47
CA ARG A 40 87.45 -5.69 14.03
C ARG A 40 87.97 -7.11 13.83
N GLY A 41 87.11 -8.06 13.61
CA GLY A 41 87.52 -9.38 13.12
C GLY A 41 86.88 -10.61 13.76
N GLU A 42 86.20 -10.51 14.89
CA GLU A 42 85.57 -11.68 15.48
C GLU A 42 84.10 -11.72 15.17
N ARG A 43 83.68 -12.78 14.46
CA ARG A 43 82.19 -13.11 14.33
C ARG A 43 81.68 -13.44 15.71
N LEU A 44 80.95 -12.51 16.31
CA LEU A 44 80.17 -12.77 17.52
C LEU A 44 79.18 -13.90 17.23
N VAL A 45 79.58 -15.13 17.58
CA VAL A 45 78.64 -16.26 17.64
C VAL A 45 77.66 -15.94 18.78
N ALA A 46 76.49 -15.48 18.43
CA ALA A 46 75.41 -15.30 19.39
C ALA A 46 75.08 -16.67 20.00
N GLY A 47 75.66 -16.95 21.21
CA GLY A 47 75.31 -18.14 21.96
C GLY A 47 73.82 -18.22 22.18
N SER A 48 73.17 -19.08 21.44
CA SER A 48 71.75 -19.37 21.60
C SER A 48 71.49 -20.24 22.83
N GLY A 49 71.69 -19.67 23.99
CA GLY A 49 71.31 -20.29 25.25
C GLY A 49 69.94 -19.79 25.69
N ARG A 50 68.93 -20.64 25.59
CA ARG A 50 67.62 -20.43 26.24
C ARG A 50 67.81 -20.48 27.75
N LYS A 51 68.24 -19.40 28.41
CA LYS A 51 68.25 -19.30 29.87
C LYS A 51 66.88 -18.90 30.34
N ARG A 52 66.22 -19.79 31.12
CA ARG A 52 65.01 -19.46 31.89
C ARG A 52 65.37 -18.31 32.83
N THR A 53 64.89 -17.13 32.56
CA THR A 53 64.93 -15.98 33.47
C THR A 53 63.87 -16.11 34.53
N ARG A 54 64.17 -15.76 35.79
CA ARG A 54 63.12 -15.68 36.82
C ARG A 54 62.03 -14.72 36.36
N LEU A 55 60.73 -15.15 36.49
CA LEU A 55 59.57 -14.31 36.24
C LEU A 55 59.70 -13.04 37.09
N LEU A 56 59.89 -11.91 36.45
CA LEU A 56 59.81 -10.64 37.13
C LEU A 56 58.32 -10.28 37.27
N ASN A 57 57.87 -10.21 38.52
CA ASN A 57 56.52 -9.85 38.86
C ASN A 57 56.27 -8.36 38.52
N THR A 58 55.94 -8.07 37.26
CA THR A 58 55.68 -6.72 36.77
C THR A 58 54.18 -6.48 36.66
N LEU A 59 53.74 -5.27 36.94
CA LEU A 59 52.32 -4.90 36.82
C LEU A 59 51.78 -5.17 35.41
N SER A 60 52.58 -4.98 34.37
CA SER A 60 52.25 -5.27 32.98
C SER A 60 51.86 -6.74 32.75
N LEU A 61 52.64 -7.69 33.31
CA LEU A 61 52.33 -9.12 33.22
C LEU A 61 50.96 -9.45 33.81
N TRP A 62 50.61 -8.83 34.95
CA TRP A 62 49.30 -9.05 35.58
C TRP A 62 48.16 -8.43 34.77
N LEU A 63 48.37 -7.23 34.20
CA LEU A 63 47.39 -6.58 33.35
C LEU A 63 47.14 -7.37 32.05
N GLU A 64 48.20 -7.88 31.40
CA GLU A 64 48.07 -8.71 30.20
C GLU A 64 47.40 -10.06 30.49
N CYS A 65 47.73 -10.72 31.60
CA CYS A 65 47.09 -11.98 32.01
C CYS A 65 45.59 -11.75 32.35
N LEU A 66 45.28 -10.62 33.01
CA LEU A 66 43.92 -10.27 33.36
C LEU A 66 43.11 -9.92 32.10
N ALA A 67 43.70 -9.18 31.15
CA ALA A 67 43.08 -8.87 29.88
C ALA A 67 42.81 -10.14 29.07
N ALA A 68 43.74 -11.11 29.03
CA ALA A 68 43.51 -12.40 28.38
C ALA A 68 42.41 -13.22 29.05
N ALA A 69 42.30 -13.18 30.37
CA ALA A 69 41.22 -13.84 31.11
C ALA A 69 39.85 -13.18 30.82
N VAL A 70 39.79 -11.84 30.83
CA VAL A 70 38.54 -11.10 30.50
C VAL A 70 38.15 -11.34 29.05
N LEU A 71 39.10 -11.39 28.11
CA LEU A 71 38.86 -11.74 26.72
C LEU A 71 38.26 -13.14 26.59
N ALA A 72 38.77 -14.11 27.32
CA ALA A 72 38.25 -15.49 27.30
C ALA A 72 36.83 -15.57 27.88
N LEU A 73 36.53 -14.81 28.92
CA LEU A 73 35.19 -14.71 29.49
C LEU A 73 34.20 -14.01 28.52
N TRP A 74 34.68 -12.99 27.82
CA TRP A 74 33.91 -12.30 26.80
C TRP A 74 33.59 -13.20 25.59
N LEU A 75 34.61 -13.92 25.08
CA LEU A 75 34.46 -14.89 23.98
C LEU A 75 33.63 -16.12 24.41
N GLY A 76 33.73 -16.51 25.70
CA GLY A 76 32.91 -17.57 26.28
C GLY A 76 31.44 -17.20 26.46
N GLY A 77 31.09 -15.90 26.31
CA GLY A 77 29.75 -15.44 26.51
C GLY A 77 29.27 -15.65 27.94
N LEU A 78 30.08 -15.23 28.94
CA LEU A 78 29.71 -15.32 30.35
C LEU A 78 28.41 -14.52 30.61
N SER A 79 27.39 -15.19 31.12
CA SER A 79 26.14 -14.55 31.60
C SER A 79 25.88 -14.91 33.06
N PHE A 80 25.62 -13.87 33.86
CA PHE A 80 25.19 -14.01 35.24
C PHE A 80 23.69 -14.13 35.23
N GLY A 81 23.12 -15.33 35.31
CA GLY A 81 21.73 -15.69 35.43
C GLY A 81 20.70 -14.57 35.34
N GLY A 82 20.55 -13.97 34.15
CA GLY A 82 19.53 -12.98 33.88
C GLY A 82 18.16 -13.65 33.80
N VAL A 83 17.13 -13.02 34.32
CA VAL A 83 15.73 -13.33 34.02
C VAL A 83 15.62 -13.39 32.49
N VAL A 84 15.08 -14.49 31.98
CA VAL A 84 14.81 -14.63 30.55
C VAL A 84 13.92 -13.46 30.15
N ALA A 85 14.42 -12.58 29.28
CA ALA A 85 13.64 -11.45 28.81
C ALA A 85 12.39 -11.99 28.11
N ARG A 86 11.22 -11.64 28.62
CA ARG A 86 9.95 -12.02 28.02
C ARG A 86 9.74 -11.21 26.75
N HIS A 87 9.16 -11.85 25.75
CA HIS A 87 8.68 -11.15 24.57
C HIS A 87 7.17 -11.28 24.51
N VAL A 88 6.46 -10.17 24.61
CA VAL A 88 5.00 -10.14 24.50
C VAL A 88 4.62 -9.53 23.16
N VAL A 89 3.81 -10.25 22.39
CA VAL A 89 3.27 -9.79 21.12
C VAL A 89 1.79 -9.50 21.30
N PHE A 90 1.43 -8.24 21.23
CA PHE A 90 0.04 -7.82 21.21
C PHE A 90 -0.46 -7.78 19.77
N VAL A 91 -1.59 -8.41 19.51
CA VAL A 91 -2.30 -8.33 18.24
C VAL A 91 -3.59 -7.57 18.48
N LEU A 92 -3.78 -6.47 17.76
CA LEU A 92 -4.94 -5.60 17.86
C LEU A 92 -5.88 -5.90 16.70
N ASP A 93 -7.12 -6.13 17.02
CA ASP A 93 -8.16 -6.20 16.02
C ASP A 93 -8.41 -4.80 15.45
N ASP A 94 -8.20 -4.66 14.13
CA ASP A 94 -8.35 -3.38 13.43
C ASP A 94 -9.72 -3.23 12.77
N SER A 95 -10.66 -4.15 13.05
CA SER A 95 -12.04 -4.11 12.59
C SER A 95 -12.78 -2.89 13.15
N ALA A 96 -13.69 -2.35 12.37
CA ALA A 96 -14.39 -1.11 12.73
C ALA A 96 -15.33 -1.28 13.94
N SER A 97 -15.83 -2.48 14.19
CA SER A 97 -16.65 -2.83 15.36
C SER A 97 -15.92 -2.58 16.69
N MET A 98 -14.59 -2.73 16.72
CA MET A 98 -13.76 -2.31 17.86
C MET A 98 -13.91 -0.82 18.20
N GLY A 99 -14.34 0.03 17.25
CA GLY A 99 -14.64 1.44 17.47
C GLY A 99 -15.90 1.70 18.32
N VAL A 100 -16.70 0.67 18.59
CA VAL A 100 -17.97 0.79 19.32
C VAL A 100 -17.76 1.00 20.80
N GLY A 101 -18.44 1.98 21.38
CA GLY A 101 -18.45 2.25 22.81
C GLY A 101 -17.05 2.52 23.38
N SER A 102 -16.63 1.74 24.37
CA SER A 102 -15.35 1.89 25.06
C SER A 102 -14.31 0.82 24.69
N ALA A 103 -14.56 -0.02 23.67
CA ALA A 103 -13.71 -1.18 23.39
C ALA A 103 -12.25 -0.78 23.11
N VAL A 104 -12.00 0.22 22.25
CA VAL A 104 -10.65 0.76 22.00
C VAL A 104 -9.99 1.29 23.26
N ALA A 105 -10.73 2.07 24.06
CA ALA A 105 -10.18 2.66 25.29
C ALA A 105 -9.83 1.56 26.30
N SER A 106 -10.69 0.55 26.45
CA SER A 106 -10.49 -0.60 27.32
C SER A 106 -9.31 -1.46 26.88
N ALA A 107 -9.20 -1.74 25.56
CA ALA A 107 -8.08 -2.48 24.98
C ALA A 107 -6.76 -1.72 25.21
N ARG A 108 -6.72 -0.41 24.94
CA ARG A 108 -5.53 0.43 25.18
C ARG A 108 -5.12 0.40 26.66
N ALA A 109 -6.07 0.56 27.57
CA ALA A 109 -5.80 0.54 29.00
C ALA A 109 -5.25 -0.82 29.48
N GLU A 110 -5.82 -1.91 29.00
CA GLU A 110 -5.36 -3.26 29.35
C GLU A 110 -3.96 -3.56 28.81
N ILE A 111 -3.68 -3.18 27.57
CA ILE A 111 -2.35 -3.36 26.97
C ILE A 111 -1.32 -2.49 27.68
N ALA A 112 -1.63 -1.21 27.96
CA ALA A 112 -0.74 -0.32 28.69
C ALA A 112 -0.46 -0.85 30.10
N ARG A 113 -1.47 -1.38 30.81
CA ARG A 113 -1.32 -2.03 32.12
C ARG A 113 -0.37 -3.24 32.01
N ARG A 114 -0.59 -4.15 31.07
CA ARG A 114 0.29 -5.32 30.84
C ARG A 114 1.71 -4.92 30.48
N ALA A 115 1.87 -3.88 29.64
CA ALA A 115 3.18 -3.36 29.28
C ALA A 115 3.91 -2.75 30.49
N ALA A 116 3.19 -2.07 31.40
CA ALA A 116 3.76 -1.52 32.64
C ALA A 116 4.20 -2.61 33.62
N ASP A 117 3.58 -3.78 33.61
CA ASP A 117 3.95 -4.93 34.44
C ASP A 117 5.21 -5.65 33.94
N LEU A 118 5.73 -5.30 32.76
CA LEU A 118 6.92 -5.90 32.17
C LEU A 118 8.20 -5.29 32.77
N ALA A 119 9.23 -6.12 32.90
CA ALA A 119 10.54 -5.67 33.34
C ALA A 119 11.25 -4.86 32.24
N SER A 120 12.21 -4.02 32.61
CA SER A 120 12.98 -3.20 31.65
C SER A 120 13.78 -4.01 30.60
N GLY A 121 14.04 -5.28 30.88
CA GLY A 121 14.66 -6.24 29.96
C GLY A 121 13.70 -6.87 28.97
N ASP A 122 12.40 -6.86 29.24
CA ASP A 122 11.38 -7.46 28.41
C ASP A 122 11.17 -6.68 27.11
N ARG A 123 10.57 -7.31 26.12
CA ARG A 123 10.35 -6.73 24.79
C ARG A 123 8.91 -6.88 24.38
N VAL A 124 8.44 -5.92 23.60
CA VAL A 124 7.06 -5.86 23.11
C VAL A 124 7.06 -5.70 21.60
N THR A 125 6.10 -6.34 20.95
CA THR A 125 5.72 -6.07 19.56
C THR A 125 4.22 -5.83 19.53
N VAL A 126 3.76 -4.85 18.76
CA VAL A 126 2.33 -4.59 18.57
C VAL A 126 2.02 -4.72 17.08
N LEU A 127 1.11 -5.62 16.76
CA LEU A 127 0.59 -5.86 15.41
C LEU A 127 -0.86 -5.41 15.35
N CYS A 128 -1.31 -4.94 14.20
CA CYS A 128 -2.71 -4.80 13.87
C CYS A 128 -3.10 -5.86 12.85
N THR A 129 -4.33 -6.38 12.96
CA THR A 129 -4.96 -7.22 11.95
C THR A 129 -5.28 -6.38 10.70
N GLY A 130 -6.09 -6.87 9.80
CA GLY A 130 -6.51 -6.20 8.59
C GLY A 130 -6.35 -7.12 7.38
N ALA A 131 -6.63 -6.62 6.20
CA ALA A 131 -6.43 -7.38 4.96
C ALA A 131 -4.97 -7.86 4.78
N ARG A 132 -4.04 -7.15 5.39
CA ARG A 132 -2.63 -7.55 5.59
C ARG A 132 -2.20 -7.12 6.98
N PRO A 133 -1.53 -7.99 7.76
CA PRO A 133 -1.00 -7.62 9.06
C PRO A 133 -0.05 -6.42 8.96
N THR A 134 -0.17 -5.50 9.90
CA THR A 134 0.72 -4.33 9.98
C THR A 134 1.40 -4.27 11.34
N VAL A 135 2.64 -3.79 11.36
CA VAL A 135 3.40 -3.62 12.59
C VAL A 135 3.20 -2.18 13.08
N LEU A 136 2.49 -2.02 14.19
CA LEU A 136 2.27 -0.73 14.81
C LEU A 136 3.48 -0.31 15.67
N LEU A 137 4.06 -1.28 16.40
CA LEU A 137 5.30 -1.09 17.16
C LEU A 137 6.28 -2.19 16.79
N GLY A 138 7.44 -1.81 16.30
CA GLY A 138 8.44 -2.65 15.65
C GLY A 138 8.97 -3.79 16.52
N PRO A 139 9.57 -4.82 15.90
CA PRO A 139 9.87 -6.06 16.61
C PRO A 139 10.80 -5.81 17.78
N ARG A 140 10.39 -6.29 18.96
CA ARG A 140 11.15 -6.21 20.21
C ARG A 140 11.45 -4.79 20.70
N ALA A 141 10.47 -3.90 20.60
CA ALA A 141 10.52 -2.55 21.17
C ALA A 141 10.50 -2.56 22.72
N LEU A 142 10.75 -1.41 23.31
CA LEU A 142 10.69 -1.26 24.76
C LEU A 142 9.23 -1.12 25.23
N PRO A 143 8.87 -1.66 26.41
CA PRO A 143 7.52 -1.50 26.97
C PRO A 143 7.07 -0.04 27.09
N ALA A 144 7.99 0.89 27.34
CA ALA A 144 7.70 2.32 27.46
C ALA A 144 7.21 2.98 26.16
N GLU A 145 7.43 2.35 25.00
CA GLU A 145 7.02 2.89 23.68
C GLU A 145 5.57 2.50 23.32
N VAL A 146 4.96 1.56 24.07
CA VAL A 146 3.65 0.99 23.76
C VAL A 146 2.55 2.06 23.77
N GLU A 147 2.52 2.92 24.76
CA GLU A 147 1.46 3.94 24.92
C GLU A 147 1.43 4.91 23.74
N SER A 148 2.60 5.37 23.29
CA SER A 148 2.71 6.26 22.14
C SER A 148 2.28 5.57 20.83
N ALA A 149 2.59 4.29 20.67
CA ALA A 149 2.16 3.51 19.51
C ALA A 149 0.64 3.30 19.51
N LEU A 150 0.05 2.92 20.66
CA LEU A 150 -1.39 2.74 20.81
C LEU A 150 -2.20 4.01 20.52
N ALA A 151 -1.63 5.20 20.74
CA ALA A 151 -2.30 6.46 20.41
C ALA A 151 -2.59 6.59 18.90
N LEU A 152 -1.81 5.92 18.06
CA LEU A 152 -1.96 5.91 16.60
C LEU A 152 -2.96 4.86 16.09
N TRP A 153 -3.32 3.89 16.92
CA TRP A 153 -4.23 2.83 16.53
C TRP A 153 -5.66 3.35 16.37
N ARG A 154 -6.24 3.14 15.19
CA ARG A 154 -7.60 3.51 14.82
C ARG A 154 -8.24 2.35 14.06
N PRO A 155 -9.08 1.53 14.69
CA PRO A 155 -9.76 0.43 14.03
C PRO A 155 -10.84 0.99 13.09
N VAL A 156 -10.66 0.80 11.80
CA VAL A 156 -11.57 1.28 10.73
C VAL A 156 -11.67 0.30 9.57
N GLN A 157 -11.04 -0.87 9.71
CA GLN A 157 -11.03 -1.87 8.65
C GLN A 157 -12.38 -2.57 8.55
N ARG A 158 -12.66 -3.08 7.35
CA ARG A 158 -13.77 -4.00 7.11
C ARG A 158 -13.46 -5.34 7.77
N ARG A 159 -14.49 -6.20 7.90
CA ARG A 159 -14.28 -7.56 8.41
C ARG A 159 -13.21 -8.28 7.62
N HIS A 160 -12.32 -8.93 8.32
CA HIS A 160 -11.16 -9.61 7.75
C HIS A 160 -10.79 -10.85 8.58
N ASP A 161 -9.96 -11.71 7.99
CA ASP A 161 -9.44 -12.87 8.70
C ASP A 161 -8.27 -12.46 9.60
N PRO A 162 -8.35 -12.65 10.94
CA PRO A 162 -7.26 -12.33 11.85
C PRO A 162 -6.12 -13.36 11.82
N LEU A 163 -6.33 -14.57 11.28
CA LEU A 163 -5.36 -15.67 11.32
C LEU A 163 -3.98 -15.30 10.78
N PRO A 164 -3.82 -14.57 9.66
CA PRO A 164 -2.49 -14.19 9.17
C PRO A 164 -1.70 -13.33 10.18
N ALA A 165 -2.38 -12.45 10.94
CA ALA A 165 -1.73 -11.64 11.97
C ALA A 165 -1.37 -12.48 13.20
N LEU A 166 -2.22 -13.43 13.57
CA LEU A 166 -1.98 -14.36 14.68
C LEU A 166 -0.82 -15.30 14.36
N ASP A 167 -0.71 -15.79 13.14
CA ASP A 167 0.40 -16.64 12.71
C ASP A 167 1.72 -15.85 12.71
N LEU A 168 1.72 -14.62 12.20
CA LEU A 168 2.88 -13.74 12.29
C LEU A 168 3.27 -13.47 13.76
N ALA A 169 2.29 -13.28 14.64
CA ALA A 169 2.53 -13.08 16.06
C ALA A 169 3.18 -14.29 16.72
N ARG A 170 2.73 -15.51 16.36
CA ARG A 170 3.34 -16.77 16.82
C ARG A 170 4.79 -16.90 16.37
N GLU A 171 5.08 -16.56 15.11
CA GLU A 171 6.45 -16.54 14.59
C GLU A 171 7.34 -15.55 15.33
N LEU A 172 6.85 -14.34 15.56
CA LEU A 172 7.59 -13.29 16.27
C LEU A 172 7.80 -13.62 17.76
N ALA A 173 6.85 -14.29 18.39
CA ALA A 173 6.95 -14.75 19.77
C ALA A 173 8.00 -15.87 19.95
N ALA A 174 8.34 -16.61 18.87
CA ALA A 174 9.43 -17.59 18.79
C ALA A 174 9.54 -18.49 20.03
N GLY A 175 8.52 -19.28 20.32
CA GLY A 175 8.57 -20.38 21.30
C GLY A 175 8.60 -20.02 22.79
N THR A 176 8.99 -18.80 23.18
CA THR A 176 9.05 -18.36 24.57
C THR A 176 8.24 -17.10 24.84
N GLY A 177 7.71 -16.49 23.79
CA GLY A 177 6.91 -15.27 23.89
C GLY A 177 5.44 -15.58 24.22
N GLU A 178 4.77 -14.60 24.79
CA GLU A 178 3.32 -14.59 25.00
C GLU A 178 2.66 -13.83 23.86
N VAL A 179 1.58 -14.39 23.29
CA VAL A 179 0.74 -13.67 22.31
C VAL A 179 -0.59 -13.34 22.98
N VAL A 180 -0.95 -12.05 22.92
CA VAL A 180 -2.21 -11.52 23.45
C VAL A 180 -3.00 -10.91 22.29
N TYR A 181 -4.15 -11.48 21.98
CA TYR A 181 -5.06 -10.97 20.96
C TYR A 181 -6.18 -10.16 21.60
N CYS A 182 -6.32 -8.92 21.18
CA CYS A 182 -7.36 -7.99 21.64
C CYS A 182 -8.38 -7.79 20.51
N THR A 183 -9.63 -8.18 20.75
CA THR A 183 -10.74 -8.18 19.80
C THR A 183 -12.03 -7.77 20.48
N ASP A 184 -13.14 -7.81 19.80
CA ASP A 184 -14.51 -7.66 20.32
C ASP A 184 -15.39 -8.89 20.04
N GLU A 185 -14.83 -9.89 19.34
CA GLU A 185 -15.49 -11.14 19.00
C GLU A 185 -14.94 -12.35 19.77
N GLU A 186 -15.57 -13.51 19.59
CA GLU A 186 -15.04 -14.79 20.07
C GLU A 186 -13.78 -15.20 19.29
N PRO A 187 -12.82 -15.87 19.96
CA PRO A 187 -11.59 -16.29 19.30
C PRO A 187 -11.87 -17.26 18.14
N PRO A 188 -11.16 -17.11 17.01
CA PRO A 188 -11.24 -18.07 15.94
C PRO A 188 -10.76 -19.46 16.38
N ALA A 189 -11.18 -20.50 15.64
CA ALA A 189 -10.75 -21.88 15.92
C ALA A 189 -9.21 -22.01 15.85
N GLY A 190 -8.62 -22.76 16.78
CA GLY A 190 -7.17 -23.00 16.80
C GLY A 190 -6.35 -21.95 17.57
N CYS A 191 -6.99 -21.09 18.38
CA CYS A 191 -6.31 -20.04 19.16
C CYS A 191 -6.14 -20.38 20.65
N GLN A 192 -6.14 -21.68 21.03
CA GLN A 192 -6.01 -22.11 22.42
C GLN A 192 -4.62 -21.84 23.03
N ASP A 193 -3.64 -21.57 22.20
CA ASP A 193 -2.25 -21.22 22.55
C ASP A 193 -2.08 -19.73 22.87
N LEU A 194 -3.10 -18.91 22.62
CA LEU A 194 -3.09 -17.45 22.77
C LEU A 194 -3.96 -17.02 23.96
N THR A 195 -3.58 -15.90 24.58
CA THR A 195 -4.50 -15.19 25.47
C THR A 195 -5.37 -14.28 24.61
N VAL A 196 -6.68 -14.50 24.59
CA VAL A 196 -7.63 -13.66 23.85
C VAL A 196 -8.44 -12.83 24.84
N ILE A 197 -8.55 -11.53 24.57
CA ILE A 197 -9.31 -10.59 25.41
C ILE A 197 -10.26 -9.83 24.49
N ALA A 198 -11.55 -10.08 24.66
CA ALA A 198 -12.59 -9.37 23.93
C ALA A 198 -13.19 -8.25 24.77
N PHE A 199 -13.41 -7.11 24.14
CA PHE A 199 -13.91 -5.86 24.74
C PHE A 199 -15.24 -5.40 24.13
N GLY A 200 -15.88 -6.24 23.30
CA GLY A 200 -17.10 -5.89 22.58
C GLY A 200 -18.33 -5.83 23.50
N ALA A 201 -19.29 -5.00 23.11
CA ALA A 201 -20.61 -4.92 23.72
C ALA A 201 -21.67 -4.97 22.63
N SER A 202 -22.56 -5.98 22.72
CA SER A 202 -23.68 -6.10 21.78
C SER A 202 -24.58 -4.87 21.85
N ALA A 203 -24.89 -4.30 20.69
CA ALA A 203 -25.76 -3.12 20.55
C ALA A 203 -26.61 -3.22 19.28
N PRO A 204 -27.80 -2.60 19.25
CA PRO A 204 -28.53 -2.42 18.00
C PRO A 204 -27.82 -1.39 17.13
N ASN A 205 -27.84 -1.61 15.80
CA ASN A 205 -27.15 -0.76 14.84
C ASN A 205 -27.92 -0.65 13.52
N CYS A 206 -27.77 0.46 12.82
CA CYS A 206 -28.24 0.67 11.46
C CYS A 206 -27.08 1.08 10.57
N SER A 207 -27.01 0.58 9.36
CA SER A 207 -25.90 0.87 8.45
C SER A 207 -26.34 1.20 7.03
N ILE A 208 -25.60 2.08 6.36
CA ILE A 208 -25.76 2.33 4.92
C ILE A 208 -25.02 1.23 4.17
N VAL A 209 -25.75 0.27 3.61
CA VAL A 209 -25.16 -0.86 2.87
C VAL A 209 -24.96 -0.59 1.39
N THR A 210 -25.77 0.26 0.79
CA THR A 210 -25.59 0.72 -0.60
C THR A 210 -25.92 2.19 -0.73
N ALA A 211 -25.17 2.91 -1.55
CA ALA A 211 -25.49 4.28 -1.91
C ALA A 211 -24.96 4.58 -3.32
N GLN A 212 -25.84 4.97 -4.24
CA GLN A 212 -25.49 5.18 -5.63
C GLN A 212 -26.19 6.42 -6.18
N ARG A 213 -25.44 7.23 -6.94
CA ARG A 213 -25.95 8.31 -7.76
C ARG A 213 -25.83 7.90 -9.22
N LEU A 214 -26.92 7.91 -9.94
CA LEU A 214 -26.99 7.50 -11.33
C LEU A 214 -27.57 8.64 -12.17
N PRO A 215 -26.93 9.03 -13.29
CA PRO A 215 -27.51 9.99 -14.20
C PRO A 215 -28.82 9.43 -14.74
N ARG A 216 -29.85 10.27 -14.87
CA ARG A 216 -31.13 9.85 -15.43
C ARG A 216 -30.99 9.60 -16.92
N ALA A 217 -31.61 8.53 -17.39
CA ALA A 217 -31.65 8.20 -18.83
C ALA A 217 -32.39 9.26 -19.63
N MET A 218 -33.44 9.88 -19.04
CA MET A 218 -34.21 10.95 -19.64
C MET A 218 -34.40 12.11 -18.65
N GLY A 219 -34.21 13.34 -19.13
CA GLY A 219 -34.29 14.57 -18.33
C GLY A 219 -33.00 14.89 -17.58
N ASP A 220 -33.02 16.03 -16.90
CA ASP A 220 -31.90 16.51 -16.10
C ASP A 220 -31.99 15.99 -14.66
N GLY A 221 -30.84 15.82 -14.01
CA GLY A 221 -30.75 15.36 -12.63
C GLY A 221 -30.27 13.91 -12.50
N GLU A 222 -30.37 13.39 -11.29
CA GLU A 222 -29.82 12.07 -10.92
C GLU A 222 -30.81 11.29 -10.08
N ASP A 223 -30.76 9.97 -10.19
CA ASP A 223 -31.45 9.04 -9.29
C ASP A 223 -30.48 8.66 -8.15
N LEU A 224 -30.88 8.96 -6.91
CA LEU A 224 -30.19 8.50 -5.71
C LEU A 224 -30.86 7.24 -5.20
N ARG A 225 -30.11 6.17 -5.00
CA ARG A 225 -30.58 4.92 -4.39
C ARG A 225 -29.75 4.62 -3.17
N VAL A 226 -30.40 4.43 -2.03
CA VAL A 226 -29.77 4.14 -0.75
C VAL A 226 -30.40 2.89 -0.15
N GLY A 227 -29.59 1.88 0.11
CA GLY A 227 -30.00 0.70 0.86
C GLY A 227 -29.47 0.79 2.29
N ILE A 228 -30.34 0.53 3.26
CA ILE A 228 -30.06 0.63 4.69
C ILE A 228 -30.42 -0.70 5.33
N ALA A 229 -29.56 -1.22 6.19
CA ALA A 229 -29.82 -2.41 6.99
C ALA A 229 -29.96 -2.04 8.48
N SER A 230 -30.80 -2.79 9.18
CA SER A 230 -30.97 -2.73 10.63
C SER A 230 -30.54 -4.05 11.25
N HIS A 231 -29.70 -3.97 12.26
CA HIS A 231 -29.21 -5.08 13.04
C HIS A 231 -29.73 -4.94 14.48
N GLY A 232 -30.61 -5.86 14.90
CA GLY A 232 -31.24 -5.83 16.22
C GLY A 232 -32.67 -5.28 16.23
N ALA A 233 -33.05 -4.59 17.29
CA ALA A 233 -34.44 -4.17 17.54
C ALA A 233 -34.83 -2.80 16.95
N VAL A 234 -34.04 -2.27 16.00
CA VAL A 234 -34.36 -0.98 15.38
C VAL A 234 -35.41 -1.17 14.30
N THR A 235 -36.56 -0.53 14.45
CA THR A 235 -37.69 -0.62 13.51
C THR A 235 -37.80 0.57 12.57
N ALA A 236 -37.19 1.70 12.90
CA ALA A 236 -37.20 2.92 12.09
C ALA A 236 -35.99 3.80 12.42
N THR A 237 -35.54 4.57 11.45
CA THR A 237 -34.50 5.58 11.59
C THR A 237 -34.79 6.79 10.68
N GLU A 238 -33.94 7.78 10.64
CA GLU A 238 -34.02 8.93 9.75
C GLU A 238 -32.76 9.03 8.90
N LEU A 239 -32.93 9.13 7.59
CA LEU A 239 -31.85 9.44 6.65
C LEU A 239 -31.86 10.93 6.32
N SER A 240 -30.77 11.63 6.63
CA SER A 240 -30.57 13.02 6.25
C SER A 240 -29.64 13.13 5.03
N LEU A 241 -30.05 13.96 4.07
CA LEU A 241 -29.29 14.30 2.88
C LEU A 241 -28.77 15.72 3.03
N ARG A 242 -27.46 15.90 2.87
CA ARG A 242 -26.79 17.20 2.98
C ARG A 242 -25.93 17.45 1.74
N SER A 243 -25.93 18.70 1.25
CA SER A 243 -24.95 19.16 0.26
C SER A 243 -24.25 20.37 0.82
N ALA A 244 -22.93 20.32 0.92
CA ALA A 244 -22.14 21.24 1.73
C ALA A 244 -22.74 21.35 3.16
N ASP A 245 -23.06 22.56 3.62
CA ASP A 245 -23.63 22.79 4.97
C ASP A 245 -25.17 22.80 5.01
N GLN A 246 -25.84 22.57 3.86
CA GLN A 246 -27.29 22.62 3.80
C GLN A 246 -27.93 21.23 3.83
N ILE A 247 -28.95 21.07 4.67
CA ILE A 247 -29.79 19.88 4.64
C ILE A 247 -30.77 20.03 3.46
N LEU A 248 -30.64 19.14 2.49
CA LEU A 248 -31.54 19.11 1.34
C LEU A 248 -32.87 18.45 1.69
N GLN A 249 -32.82 17.33 2.42
CA GLN A 249 -33.97 16.53 2.76
C GLN A 249 -33.71 15.65 3.98
N ARG A 250 -34.80 15.33 4.72
CA ARG A 250 -34.82 14.29 5.74
C ARG A 250 -35.90 13.28 5.37
N VAL A 251 -35.56 12.02 5.45
CA VAL A 251 -36.45 10.93 5.02
C VAL A 251 -36.63 9.95 6.18
N PRO A 252 -37.81 9.78 6.72
CA PRO A 252 -38.08 8.73 7.68
C PRO A 252 -37.94 7.36 6.98
N VAL A 253 -37.24 6.43 7.61
CA VAL A 253 -36.95 5.11 7.09
C VAL A 253 -37.56 4.07 8.01
N ALA A 254 -38.46 3.24 7.50
CA ALA A 254 -38.99 2.08 8.20
C ALA A 254 -38.45 0.81 7.58
N PHE A 255 -38.09 -0.16 8.42
CA PHE A 255 -37.49 -1.42 7.99
C PHE A 255 -38.56 -2.50 7.77
N ALA A 256 -38.43 -3.23 6.67
CA ALA A 256 -39.10 -4.48 6.41
C ALA A 256 -38.06 -5.60 6.38
N ASP A 257 -38.22 -6.59 7.25
CA ASP A 257 -37.25 -7.69 7.40
C ASP A 257 -35.78 -7.22 7.62
N GLY A 258 -35.63 -6.14 8.39
CA GLY A 258 -34.31 -5.56 8.69
C GLY A 258 -33.67 -4.77 7.54
N GLN A 259 -34.38 -4.50 6.46
CA GLN A 259 -33.88 -3.76 5.31
C GLN A 259 -34.82 -2.63 4.89
N ALA A 260 -34.23 -1.58 4.33
CA ALA A 260 -34.99 -0.49 3.71
C ALA A 260 -34.27 -0.01 2.44
N GLN A 261 -35.09 0.42 1.46
CA GLN A 261 -34.59 1.04 0.24
C GLN A 261 -35.19 2.44 0.11
N VAL A 262 -34.32 3.43 -0.07
CA VAL A 262 -34.75 4.82 -0.30
C VAL A 262 -34.35 5.21 -1.72
N ALA A 263 -35.31 5.65 -2.50
CA ALA A 263 -35.08 6.16 -3.85
C ALA A 263 -35.53 7.61 -3.93
N LEU A 264 -34.64 8.50 -4.35
CA LEU A 264 -34.88 9.94 -4.40
C LEU A 264 -34.39 10.52 -5.72
N LEU A 265 -35.02 11.61 -6.12
CA LEU A 265 -34.59 12.39 -7.28
C LEU A 265 -33.77 13.58 -6.82
N LEU A 266 -32.55 13.71 -7.37
CA LEU A 266 -31.71 14.86 -7.16
C LEU A 266 -31.77 15.80 -8.36
N PRO A 267 -31.89 17.12 -8.14
CA PRO A 267 -31.80 18.09 -9.23
C PRO A 267 -30.40 18.07 -9.86
N ALA A 268 -30.31 18.53 -11.09
CA ALA A 268 -29.03 18.69 -11.76
C ALA A 268 -28.11 19.66 -10.98
N GLY A 269 -26.79 19.39 -11.00
CA GLY A 269 -25.80 20.27 -10.41
C GLY A 269 -25.60 20.16 -8.89
N VAL A 270 -26.22 19.18 -8.23
CA VAL A 270 -25.91 18.87 -6.83
C VAL A 270 -24.47 18.35 -6.74
N GLY A 271 -23.62 19.09 -6.06
CA GLY A 271 -22.22 18.72 -5.82
C GLY A 271 -22.07 17.48 -4.93
N THR A 272 -21.09 17.50 -4.05
CA THR A 272 -20.88 16.42 -3.07
C THR A 272 -22.10 16.30 -2.15
N LEU A 273 -22.57 15.07 -1.99
CA LEU A 273 -23.70 14.72 -1.13
C LEU A 273 -23.16 13.95 0.08
N THR A 274 -23.63 14.32 1.27
CA THR A 274 -23.43 13.54 2.50
C THR A 274 -24.74 12.94 2.92
N LEU A 275 -24.78 11.63 3.04
CA LEU A 275 -25.86 10.87 3.61
C LEU A 275 -25.51 10.58 5.07
N ALA A 276 -26.43 10.81 5.99
CA ALA A 276 -26.22 10.47 7.40
C ALA A 276 -27.49 9.88 8.00
N LEU A 277 -27.35 8.75 8.68
CA LEU A 277 -28.39 8.16 9.53
C LEU A 277 -28.43 8.89 10.87
N ALA A 278 -29.52 8.70 11.61
CA ALA A 278 -29.52 9.06 13.02
C ALA A 278 -28.45 8.21 13.73
N GLY A 279 -27.53 8.86 14.43
CA GLY A 279 -26.35 8.20 15.01
C GLY A 279 -26.75 7.12 16.03
N ASP A 280 -26.05 6.00 15.97
CA ASP A 280 -26.20 4.87 16.87
C ASP A 280 -24.87 4.40 17.46
N ALA A 281 -24.68 3.08 17.66
CA ALA A 281 -23.49 2.55 18.34
C ALA A 281 -22.22 2.60 17.48
N MET A 282 -22.36 2.52 16.13
CA MET A 282 -21.24 2.47 15.20
C MET A 282 -21.30 3.61 14.18
N THR A 283 -20.61 4.70 14.46
CA THR A 283 -20.73 5.95 13.69
C THR A 283 -20.09 5.92 12.31
N ILE A 284 -19.20 4.96 12.03
CA ILE A 284 -18.47 4.89 10.76
C ILE A 284 -19.37 4.46 9.57
N ASP A 285 -20.39 3.65 9.83
CA ASP A 285 -21.36 3.14 8.85
C ASP A 285 -22.65 3.97 8.76
N ASP A 286 -22.78 4.96 9.64
CA ASP A 286 -23.86 5.94 9.62
C ASP A 286 -23.74 6.97 8.50
N VAL A 287 -22.52 7.23 8.01
CA VAL A 287 -22.25 8.34 7.10
C VAL A 287 -21.64 7.86 5.78
N ALA A 288 -22.21 8.30 4.67
CA ALA A 288 -21.66 8.07 3.35
C ALA A 288 -21.53 9.37 2.56
N TRP A 289 -20.38 9.59 1.96
CA TRP A 289 -20.11 10.69 1.03
C TRP A 289 -20.27 10.18 -0.40
N LEU A 290 -20.91 10.97 -1.24
CA LEU A 290 -21.12 10.66 -2.66
C LEU A 290 -20.80 11.86 -3.52
N LEU A 291 -19.84 11.72 -4.40
CA LEU A 291 -19.61 12.67 -5.47
C LEU A 291 -20.57 12.39 -6.63
N PRO A 292 -20.87 13.41 -7.45
CA PRO A 292 -21.62 13.20 -8.68
C PRO A 292 -20.88 12.23 -9.61
N PRO A 293 -21.59 11.55 -10.51
CA PRO A 293 -20.97 10.78 -11.58
C PRO A 293 -19.96 11.66 -12.33
N PRO A 294 -18.76 11.14 -12.67
CA PRO A 294 -17.75 11.96 -13.33
C PRO A 294 -18.22 12.30 -14.75
N GLU A 295 -18.34 13.59 -15.04
CA GLU A 295 -18.52 14.08 -16.41
C GLU A 295 -17.16 14.03 -17.14
N ARG A 296 -16.73 12.83 -17.56
CA ARG A 296 -15.53 12.67 -18.38
C ARG A 296 -15.84 13.07 -19.81
N THR A 297 -15.82 14.36 -20.06
CA THR A 297 -16.08 14.93 -21.37
C THR A 297 -14.89 14.72 -22.30
N VAL A 298 -15.11 14.00 -23.41
CA VAL A 298 -14.11 13.76 -24.44
C VAL A 298 -13.97 14.98 -25.33
N SER A 299 -12.76 15.49 -25.50
CA SER A 299 -12.50 16.55 -26.50
C SER A 299 -12.31 15.93 -27.87
N VAL A 300 -13.13 16.33 -28.83
CA VAL A 300 -13.13 15.84 -30.22
C VAL A 300 -12.68 16.95 -31.15
N CYS A 301 -11.67 16.68 -31.97
CA CYS A 301 -11.19 17.60 -32.99
C CYS A 301 -11.48 17.06 -34.38
N GLU A 302 -12.17 17.88 -35.20
CA GLU A 302 -12.50 17.53 -36.58
C GLU A 302 -11.60 18.31 -37.55
N LEU A 303 -10.61 17.66 -38.12
CA LEU A 303 -9.72 18.24 -39.14
C LEU A 303 -10.21 18.01 -40.57
N LEU A 304 -11.38 17.39 -40.71
CA LEU A 304 -11.98 17.07 -42.01
C LEU A 304 -12.52 18.34 -42.73
N PRO A 305 -12.43 18.44 -44.07
CA PRO A 305 -13.10 19.46 -44.84
C PRO A 305 -14.61 19.46 -44.61
N ALA A 306 -15.27 20.61 -44.70
CA ALA A 306 -16.70 20.76 -44.45
C ALA A 306 -17.56 19.81 -45.30
N GLU A 307 -17.24 19.67 -46.57
CA GLU A 307 -17.91 18.76 -47.51
C GLU A 307 -17.79 17.28 -47.07
N GLN A 308 -16.61 16.88 -46.58
CA GLN A 308 -16.42 15.49 -46.10
C GLN A 308 -17.17 15.25 -44.77
N ARG A 309 -17.20 16.23 -43.86
CA ARG A 309 -18.00 16.16 -42.60
C ARG A 309 -19.49 15.98 -42.89
N GLU A 310 -20.01 16.72 -43.89
CA GLU A 310 -21.41 16.61 -44.34
C GLU A 310 -21.70 15.22 -44.91
N ARG A 311 -20.85 14.72 -45.82
CA ARG A 311 -21.00 13.38 -46.42
C ARG A 311 -20.93 12.26 -45.38
N LEU A 312 -20.07 12.39 -44.37
CA LEU A 312 -19.95 11.45 -43.26
C LEU A 312 -21.10 11.60 -42.23
N GLN A 313 -22.00 12.56 -42.41
CA GLN A 313 -23.14 12.86 -41.52
C GLN A 313 -22.69 13.08 -40.07
N LEU A 314 -21.52 13.67 -39.82
CA LEU A 314 -20.96 13.81 -38.46
C LEU A 314 -21.83 14.67 -37.56
N ALA A 315 -22.48 15.72 -38.08
CA ALA A 315 -23.42 16.54 -37.31
C ALA A 315 -24.60 15.72 -36.76
N ARG A 316 -25.09 14.74 -37.53
CA ARG A 316 -26.15 13.83 -37.09
C ARG A 316 -25.63 12.85 -36.02
N VAL A 317 -24.45 12.30 -36.25
CA VAL A 317 -23.79 11.38 -35.29
C VAL A 317 -23.57 12.06 -33.95
N PHE A 318 -22.87 13.18 -33.95
CA PHE A 318 -22.58 13.91 -32.72
C PHE A 318 -23.83 14.55 -32.07
N GLY A 319 -24.83 14.88 -32.85
CA GLY A 319 -26.13 15.33 -32.31
C GLY A 319 -26.90 14.25 -31.53
N ALA A 320 -26.61 12.97 -31.79
CA ALA A 320 -27.18 11.84 -31.04
C ALA A 320 -26.34 11.39 -29.84
N LEU A 321 -25.09 11.80 -29.77
CA LEU A 321 -24.14 11.39 -28.72
C LEU A 321 -24.02 12.46 -27.63
N ARG A 322 -23.60 12.06 -26.45
CA ARG A 322 -23.39 12.95 -25.29
C ARG A 322 -21.99 12.74 -24.67
N GLY A 323 -21.57 13.65 -23.82
CA GLY A 323 -20.34 13.54 -23.05
C GLY A 323 -19.09 13.82 -23.87
N PHE A 324 -19.17 14.67 -24.89
CA PHE A 324 -18.05 15.20 -25.63
C PHE A 324 -18.17 16.72 -25.80
N ARG A 325 -17.05 17.36 -26.17
CA ARG A 325 -16.99 18.76 -26.56
C ARG A 325 -16.11 18.91 -27.80
N HIS A 326 -16.41 19.91 -28.64
CA HIS A 326 -15.56 20.23 -29.76
C HIS A 326 -14.30 20.98 -29.29
N GLU A 327 -13.16 20.56 -29.83
CA GLU A 327 -11.85 21.15 -29.58
C GLU A 327 -11.20 21.53 -30.92
N SER A 328 -10.71 22.73 -31.03
CA SER A 328 -10.07 23.21 -32.26
C SER A 328 -8.58 22.78 -32.39
N ASN A 329 -7.95 22.54 -31.24
CA ASN A 329 -6.53 22.15 -31.22
C ASN A 329 -6.41 20.61 -31.16
N PRO A 330 -5.90 19.96 -32.22
CA PRO A 330 -5.76 18.49 -32.23
C PRO A 330 -4.83 17.98 -31.12
N LEU A 331 -3.91 18.79 -30.61
CA LEU A 331 -3.02 18.40 -29.52
C LEU A 331 -3.74 18.33 -28.15
N LEU A 332 -4.92 18.94 -28.01
CA LEU A 332 -5.71 18.92 -26.77
C LEU A 332 -6.88 17.92 -26.86
N ALA A 333 -7.17 17.39 -28.05
CA ALA A 333 -8.26 16.44 -28.25
C ALA A 333 -7.84 15.01 -27.85
N GLN A 334 -8.79 14.23 -27.31
CA GLN A 334 -8.65 12.79 -27.09
C GLN A 334 -9.01 12.00 -28.35
N LEU A 335 -9.97 12.50 -29.13
CA LEU A 335 -10.39 11.89 -30.39
C LEU A 335 -10.18 12.90 -31.53
N VAL A 336 -9.43 12.52 -32.55
CA VAL A 336 -9.16 13.34 -33.73
C VAL A 336 -9.73 12.66 -34.97
N LEU A 337 -10.51 13.38 -35.77
CA LEU A 337 -11.02 12.92 -37.06
C LEU A 337 -10.27 13.63 -38.19
N ALA A 338 -9.52 12.89 -39.01
CA ALA A 338 -8.60 13.45 -39.95
C ALA A 338 -8.71 12.81 -41.35
N PRO A 339 -8.43 13.54 -42.44
CA PRO A 339 -8.37 12.98 -43.80
C PRO A 339 -7.06 12.25 -44.09
N ALA A 340 -6.03 12.48 -43.27
CA ALA A 340 -4.69 11.89 -43.40
C ALA A 340 -4.06 11.71 -42.03
N PRO A 341 -3.13 10.76 -41.85
CA PRO A 341 -2.52 10.50 -40.54
C PRO A 341 -1.68 11.66 -40.07
N GLY A 342 -1.88 12.05 -38.80
CA GLY A 342 -1.14 13.07 -38.08
C GLY A 342 -0.16 12.49 -37.04
N GLN A 343 0.49 13.38 -36.31
CA GLN A 343 1.26 13.00 -35.11
C GLN A 343 0.31 12.75 -33.94
N LEU A 344 0.44 11.60 -33.33
CA LEU A 344 -0.32 11.22 -32.14
C LEU A 344 0.50 11.42 -30.88
N ARG A 345 -0.19 11.76 -29.82
CA ARG A 345 0.37 11.76 -28.47
C ARG A 345 -0.21 10.60 -27.64
N ALA A 346 0.41 10.33 -26.53
CA ALA A 346 -0.03 9.27 -25.63
C ALA A 346 -1.51 9.45 -25.22
N GLY A 347 -2.29 8.38 -25.39
CA GLY A 347 -3.72 8.35 -25.04
C GLY A 347 -4.63 9.05 -26.03
N GLN A 348 -4.16 9.41 -27.20
CA GLN A 348 -4.96 10.00 -28.27
C GLN A 348 -5.42 8.91 -29.24
N THR A 349 -6.66 9.01 -29.67
CA THR A 349 -7.23 8.17 -30.75
C THR A 349 -7.45 9.05 -31.97
N GLU A 350 -6.94 8.61 -33.11
CA GLU A 350 -7.15 9.27 -34.40
C GLU A 350 -7.96 8.35 -35.34
N VAL A 351 -8.96 8.90 -35.99
CA VAL A 351 -9.71 8.20 -37.06
C VAL A 351 -9.32 8.82 -38.40
N VAL A 352 -8.68 8.04 -39.24
CA VAL A 352 -8.25 8.47 -40.56
C VAL A 352 -9.21 7.95 -41.63
N PHE A 353 -9.86 8.86 -42.33
CA PHE A 353 -10.79 8.57 -43.40
C PHE A 353 -10.06 8.65 -44.75
N ALA A 354 -9.62 7.51 -45.26
CA ALA A 354 -8.92 7.42 -46.52
C ALA A 354 -9.75 6.67 -47.55
N PRO A 355 -10.04 7.23 -48.73
CA PRO A 355 -10.93 6.57 -49.71
C PRO A 355 -10.32 5.33 -50.35
N GLY A 356 -9.01 5.09 -50.17
CA GLY A 356 -8.26 4.06 -50.87
C GLY A 356 -7.79 4.52 -52.24
N ASP A 357 -7.02 3.67 -52.92
CA ASP A 357 -6.43 3.95 -54.22
C ASP A 357 -7.22 3.29 -55.36
N GLY A 358 -7.12 3.83 -56.58
CA GLY A 358 -7.71 3.27 -57.77
C GLY A 358 -9.24 3.41 -57.88
N GLU A 359 -9.85 2.47 -58.61
CA GLU A 359 -11.30 2.43 -58.80
C GLU A 359 -12.04 2.09 -57.47
N ARG A 360 -13.22 2.63 -57.30
CA ARG A 360 -14.07 2.40 -56.10
C ARG A 360 -14.90 1.14 -56.27
N ASP A 361 -14.70 0.19 -55.40
CA ASP A 361 -15.47 -1.04 -55.34
C ASP A 361 -16.59 -0.91 -54.27
N ALA A 362 -17.77 -1.43 -54.59
CA ALA A 362 -18.87 -1.52 -53.66
C ALA A 362 -18.81 -2.87 -52.92
N TRP A 363 -18.19 -2.86 -51.74
CA TRP A 363 -18.06 -4.06 -50.92
C TRP A 363 -19.38 -4.36 -50.23
N ARG A 364 -19.81 -5.61 -50.30
CA ARG A 364 -21.04 -6.12 -49.66
C ARG A 364 -20.67 -7.31 -48.79
N GLY A 365 -21.51 -7.54 -47.76
CA GLY A 365 -21.29 -8.67 -46.87
C GLY A 365 -21.29 -10.04 -47.56
N PRO A 366 -20.81 -11.09 -46.87
CA PRO A 366 -20.53 -11.05 -45.45
C PRO A 366 -19.22 -10.33 -45.11
N PHE A 367 -19.27 -9.46 -44.06
CA PHE A 367 -18.07 -8.82 -43.52
C PHE A 367 -17.51 -9.68 -42.37
N VAL A 368 -16.18 -9.78 -42.32
CA VAL A 368 -15.47 -10.35 -41.20
C VAL A 368 -15.18 -9.20 -40.21
N ILE A 369 -15.75 -9.25 -39.03
CA ILE A 369 -15.65 -8.21 -37.99
C ILE A 369 -14.95 -8.83 -36.79
N ASP A 370 -13.90 -8.19 -36.26
CA ASP A 370 -13.32 -8.55 -34.98
C ASP A 370 -14.23 -8.07 -33.83
N ARG A 371 -15.17 -8.93 -33.45
CA ARG A 371 -16.17 -8.64 -32.40
C ARG A 371 -15.58 -8.60 -30.99
N ALA A 372 -14.35 -9.06 -30.79
CA ALA A 372 -13.66 -8.98 -29.51
C ALA A 372 -13.07 -7.58 -29.27
N HIS A 373 -12.90 -6.82 -30.35
CA HIS A 373 -12.34 -5.48 -30.27
C HIS A 373 -13.38 -4.46 -29.78
N GLU A 374 -13.01 -3.61 -28.80
CA GLU A 374 -13.92 -2.64 -28.16
C GLU A 374 -14.60 -1.68 -29.16
N TRP A 375 -13.87 -1.22 -30.19
CA TRP A 375 -14.45 -0.32 -31.21
C TRP A 375 -15.49 -0.99 -32.08
N MET A 376 -15.45 -2.32 -32.19
CA MET A 376 -16.36 -3.11 -33.04
C MET A 376 -17.53 -3.71 -32.25
N ALA A 377 -17.63 -3.43 -30.96
CA ALA A 377 -18.70 -3.95 -30.12
C ALA A 377 -20.09 -3.52 -30.62
N GLY A 378 -21.00 -4.48 -30.80
CA GLY A 378 -22.36 -4.22 -31.27
C GLY A 378 -22.52 -3.88 -32.76
N LEU A 379 -21.44 -3.90 -33.54
CA LEU A 379 -21.50 -3.70 -34.99
C LEU A 379 -21.89 -5.01 -35.71
N HIS A 380 -22.82 -4.93 -36.66
CA HIS A 380 -23.30 -6.07 -37.43
C HIS A 380 -23.01 -5.93 -38.92
N LEU A 381 -23.13 -4.72 -39.47
CA LEU A 381 -22.94 -4.36 -40.87
C LEU A 381 -23.87 -5.11 -41.86
N ASP A 382 -25.04 -5.58 -41.37
CA ASP A 382 -26.02 -6.28 -42.17
C ASP A 382 -26.66 -5.33 -43.18
N GLY A 383 -26.64 -5.73 -44.47
CA GLY A 383 -27.18 -4.92 -45.55
C GLY A 383 -26.38 -3.66 -45.90
N VAL A 384 -25.19 -3.50 -45.32
CA VAL A 384 -24.28 -2.39 -45.61
C VAL A 384 -23.65 -2.60 -46.99
N VAL A 385 -23.59 -1.54 -47.77
CA VAL A 385 -22.79 -1.39 -48.97
C VAL A 385 -21.67 -0.40 -48.63
N TRP A 386 -20.46 -0.92 -48.48
CA TRP A 386 -19.28 -0.15 -48.13
C TRP A 386 -18.51 0.21 -49.38
N LEU A 387 -18.47 1.51 -49.70
CA LEU A 387 -17.73 1.97 -50.88
C LEU A 387 -16.28 2.32 -50.48
N ALA A 388 -15.31 1.71 -51.13
CA ALA A 388 -13.90 1.96 -50.85
C ALA A 388 -13.02 1.57 -52.06
N GLY A 389 -11.91 2.28 -52.25
CA GLY A 389 -10.82 1.82 -53.11
C GLY A 389 -10.02 0.70 -52.43
N ARG A 390 -9.08 0.12 -53.17
CA ARG A 390 -8.18 -0.91 -52.64
C ARG A 390 -7.00 -0.26 -51.95
N ARG A 391 -6.73 -0.68 -50.71
CA ARG A 391 -5.59 -0.23 -49.94
C ARG A 391 -5.17 -1.28 -48.91
N ALA A 392 -3.87 -1.53 -48.83
CA ALA A 392 -3.34 -2.25 -47.66
C ALA A 392 -3.35 -1.34 -46.45
N LEU A 393 -4.00 -1.76 -45.39
CA LEU A 393 -4.04 -1.02 -44.12
C LEU A 393 -2.96 -1.54 -43.17
N PRO A 394 -2.26 -0.65 -42.45
CA PRO A 394 -1.30 -1.08 -41.43
C PRO A 394 -2.03 -1.57 -40.18
N GLY A 395 -1.37 -2.45 -39.43
CA GLY A 395 -1.83 -2.89 -38.12
C GLY A 395 -2.81 -4.04 -38.14
N HIS A 396 -3.67 -4.11 -37.13
CA HIS A 396 -4.64 -5.17 -36.89
C HIS A 396 -5.95 -4.90 -37.63
N VAL A 397 -6.36 -5.85 -38.50
CA VAL A 397 -7.61 -5.70 -39.28
C VAL A 397 -8.83 -5.91 -38.40
N LEU A 398 -9.71 -4.91 -38.35
CA LEU A 398 -10.95 -4.93 -37.59
C LEU A 398 -12.18 -5.30 -38.42
N VAL A 399 -12.21 -4.85 -39.69
CA VAL A 399 -13.29 -5.19 -40.64
C VAL A 399 -12.68 -5.52 -41.98
N ALA A 400 -13.08 -6.64 -42.57
CA ALA A 400 -12.68 -7.05 -43.90
C ALA A 400 -13.86 -7.56 -44.73
N ALA A 401 -13.76 -7.37 -46.08
CA ALA A 401 -14.60 -8.01 -47.08
C ALA A 401 -13.73 -8.87 -47.98
N GLY A 402 -13.83 -10.19 -47.87
CA GLY A 402 -12.92 -11.10 -48.54
C GLY A 402 -11.46 -10.83 -48.13
N ALA A 403 -10.60 -10.53 -49.10
CA ALA A 403 -9.18 -10.20 -48.87
C ALA A 403 -8.92 -8.69 -48.60
N GLN A 404 -9.91 -7.85 -48.76
CA GLN A 404 -9.76 -6.40 -48.59
C GLN A 404 -10.06 -5.97 -47.14
N ALA A 405 -9.06 -5.37 -46.49
CA ALA A 405 -9.24 -4.69 -45.20
C ALA A 405 -9.97 -3.35 -45.42
N LEU A 406 -11.05 -3.12 -44.68
CA LEU A 406 -11.85 -1.90 -44.72
C LEU A 406 -11.63 -1.02 -43.47
N ALA A 407 -11.38 -1.64 -42.32
CA ALA A 407 -10.99 -0.96 -41.12
C ALA A 407 -9.82 -1.71 -40.45
N ALA A 408 -8.86 -0.96 -39.91
CA ALA A 408 -7.74 -1.52 -39.17
C ALA A 408 -7.28 -0.58 -38.06
N GLU A 409 -6.78 -1.14 -36.95
CA GLU A 409 -6.13 -0.41 -35.87
C GLU A 409 -4.62 -0.45 -36.01
N GLU A 410 -3.99 0.69 -35.88
CA GLU A 410 -2.55 0.86 -35.79
C GLU A 410 -2.17 1.49 -34.46
N PHE A 411 -1.22 0.90 -33.74
CA PHE A 411 -0.59 1.52 -32.57
C PHE A 411 0.57 2.39 -33.06
N VAL A 412 0.51 3.68 -32.73
CA VAL A 412 1.52 4.67 -33.10
C VAL A 412 2.01 5.36 -31.85
N ASP A 413 3.30 5.16 -31.51
CA ASP A 413 3.87 5.61 -30.25
C ASP A 413 3.02 5.14 -29.05
N ALA A 414 2.43 6.07 -28.30
CA ALA A 414 1.52 5.75 -27.21
C ALA A 414 0.05 6.03 -27.54
N GLY A 415 -0.28 6.34 -28.80
CA GLY A 415 -1.63 6.58 -29.30
C GLY A 415 -2.16 5.44 -30.15
N ARG A 416 -3.42 5.56 -30.54
CA ARG A 416 -4.12 4.55 -31.37
C ARG A 416 -4.71 5.22 -32.60
N ARG A 417 -4.65 4.56 -33.75
CA ARG A 417 -5.21 5.05 -34.99
C ARG A 417 -6.15 4.04 -35.60
N LEU A 418 -7.38 4.48 -35.88
CA LEU A 418 -8.33 3.73 -36.67
C LEU A 418 -8.23 4.19 -38.14
N TRP A 419 -7.82 3.30 -39.00
CA TRP A 419 -7.89 3.49 -40.45
C TRP A 419 -9.25 3.03 -40.95
N LEU A 420 -9.95 3.90 -41.68
CA LEU A 420 -11.18 3.57 -42.38
C LEU A 420 -10.98 3.82 -43.87
N THR A 421 -10.93 2.74 -44.64
CA THR A 421 -10.93 2.86 -46.11
C THR A 421 -12.37 3.06 -46.55
N LEU A 422 -12.76 4.33 -46.75
CA LEU A 422 -14.16 4.72 -46.98
C LEU A 422 -14.23 5.89 -47.96
N ASP A 423 -14.96 5.69 -49.07
CA ASP A 423 -15.40 6.79 -49.91
C ASP A 423 -16.78 7.25 -49.45
N SER A 424 -16.84 8.46 -48.89
CA SER A 424 -18.08 9.04 -48.34
C SER A 424 -19.04 9.57 -49.40
N SER A 425 -18.67 9.49 -50.72
CA SER A 425 -19.53 10.00 -51.80
C SER A 425 -20.73 9.11 -52.12
N ALA A 426 -20.63 7.81 -51.79
CA ALA A 426 -21.71 6.84 -52.04
C ALA A 426 -21.65 5.69 -51.01
N GLY A 427 -22.59 4.74 -51.13
CA GLY A 427 -22.78 3.68 -50.12
C GLY A 427 -23.85 4.03 -49.10
N ASN A 428 -24.13 3.12 -48.18
CA ASN A 428 -25.18 3.31 -47.17
C ASN A 428 -24.66 3.15 -45.73
N LEU A 429 -23.37 3.00 -45.50
CA LEU A 429 -22.79 2.83 -44.17
C LEU A 429 -23.16 3.99 -43.23
N MET A 430 -23.05 5.25 -43.69
CA MET A 430 -23.39 6.44 -42.90
C MET A 430 -24.86 6.53 -42.54
N GLY A 431 -25.73 5.84 -43.28
CA GLY A 431 -27.17 5.73 -42.98
C GLY A 431 -27.52 4.53 -42.11
N SER A 432 -26.59 3.60 -41.86
CA SER A 432 -26.83 2.42 -41.05
C SER A 432 -26.80 2.77 -39.55
N PRO A 433 -27.44 1.97 -38.68
CA PRO A 433 -27.35 2.13 -37.23
C PRO A 433 -25.92 1.85 -36.71
N ASP A 434 -25.11 1.11 -37.43
CA ASP A 434 -23.75 0.79 -37.06
C ASP A 434 -22.83 2.03 -37.02
N TRP A 435 -23.14 3.04 -37.84
CA TRP A 435 -22.32 4.25 -37.93
C TRP A 435 -22.27 5.04 -36.63
N PRO A 436 -23.39 5.46 -36.00
CA PRO A 436 -23.33 6.10 -34.68
C PRO A 436 -22.83 5.16 -33.57
N VAL A 437 -23.02 3.84 -33.68
CA VAL A 437 -22.48 2.87 -32.71
C VAL A 437 -20.96 2.84 -32.76
N LEU A 438 -20.34 2.89 -33.93
CA LEU A 438 -18.87 3.00 -34.06
C LEU A 438 -18.33 4.24 -33.33
N PHE A 439 -18.97 5.40 -33.51
CA PHE A 439 -18.55 6.63 -32.84
C PHE A 439 -18.81 6.61 -31.33
N LEU A 440 -19.90 5.97 -30.91
CA LEU A 440 -20.14 5.75 -29.47
C LEU A 440 -18.98 4.93 -28.85
N ASN A 441 -18.60 3.82 -29.49
CA ASN A 441 -17.51 2.97 -29.03
C ASN A 441 -16.16 3.72 -29.01
N LEU A 442 -15.88 4.54 -30.02
CA LEU A 442 -14.68 5.38 -30.07
C LEU A 442 -14.67 6.44 -28.97
N LEU A 443 -15.82 7.07 -28.68
CA LEU A 443 -15.95 8.02 -27.57
C LEU A 443 -15.77 7.34 -26.22
N GLU A 444 -16.35 6.16 -26.02
CA GLU A 444 -16.16 5.41 -24.76
C GLU A 444 -14.71 4.99 -24.56
N SER A 445 -14.05 4.50 -25.59
CA SER A 445 -12.62 4.20 -25.57
C SER A 445 -11.77 5.45 -25.26
N ALA A 446 -12.05 6.57 -25.94
CA ALA A 446 -11.36 7.84 -25.68
C ALA A 446 -11.67 8.41 -24.28
N ARG A 447 -12.86 8.16 -23.74
CA ARG A 447 -13.26 8.58 -22.39
C ARG A 447 -12.41 7.91 -21.31
N ALA A 448 -12.00 6.66 -21.51
CA ALA A 448 -11.08 5.97 -20.62
C ALA A 448 -9.72 6.70 -20.51
N GLU A 449 -9.35 7.48 -21.51
CA GLU A 449 -8.10 8.23 -21.56
C GLU A 449 -8.18 9.67 -21.00
N VAL A 450 -9.37 10.14 -20.66
CA VAL A 450 -9.56 11.48 -20.08
C VAL A 450 -8.93 11.52 -18.67
N PRO A 451 -8.08 12.53 -18.37
CA PRO A 451 -7.48 12.68 -17.05
C PRO A 451 -8.53 12.86 -15.94
N GLY A 452 -8.19 12.42 -14.74
CA GLY A 452 -9.04 12.57 -13.56
C GLY A 452 -9.24 11.27 -12.80
N VAL A 453 -10.09 11.32 -11.78
CA VAL A 453 -10.46 10.15 -10.96
C VAL A 453 -11.32 9.19 -11.80
N GLU A 454 -10.97 7.92 -11.82
CA GLU A 454 -11.70 6.91 -12.59
C GLU A 454 -13.04 6.54 -11.94
N THR A 455 -13.00 6.33 -10.62
CA THR A 455 -14.16 5.96 -9.81
C THR A 455 -14.33 6.97 -8.68
N PRO A 456 -15.30 7.89 -8.76
CA PRO A 456 -15.42 8.96 -7.77
C PRO A 456 -15.96 8.48 -6.40
N ASN A 457 -16.58 7.31 -6.34
CA ASN A 457 -17.17 6.75 -5.13
C ASN A 457 -16.65 5.31 -4.95
N VAL A 458 -15.82 5.08 -3.94
CA VAL A 458 -15.22 3.78 -3.62
C VAL A 458 -15.56 3.35 -2.20
N GLN A 459 -15.31 2.09 -1.88
CA GLN A 459 -15.37 1.62 -0.51
C GLN A 459 -13.97 1.65 0.12
N ILE A 460 -13.89 1.74 1.46
CA ILE A 460 -12.63 1.57 2.18
C ILE A 460 -12.04 0.20 1.81
N GLY A 461 -10.75 0.18 1.49
CA GLY A 461 -10.05 -1.03 1.06
C GLY A 461 -10.07 -1.29 -0.46
N ASP A 462 -10.97 -0.63 -1.21
CA ASP A 462 -10.95 -0.68 -2.67
C ASP A 462 -9.96 0.34 -3.24
N GLU A 463 -9.40 0.06 -4.42
CA GLU A 463 -8.45 0.95 -5.06
C GLU A 463 -9.16 2.08 -5.82
N ALA A 464 -8.93 3.33 -5.41
CA ALA A 464 -9.25 4.51 -6.19
C ALA A 464 -8.11 4.79 -7.18
N ARG A 465 -8.44 5.13 -8.43
CA ARG A 465 -7.47 5.39 -9.49
C ARG A 465 -7.60 6.79 -10.04
N PHE A 466 -6.47 7.43 -10.24
CA PHE A 466 -6.37 8.73 -10.88
C PHE A 466 -5.49 8.63 -12.13
N ARG A 467 -6.04 9.08 -13.26
CA ARG A 467 -5.32 9.16 -14.53
C ARG A 467 -4.72 10.54 -14.71
N ARG A 468 -3.41 10.59 -14.92
CA ARG A 468 -2.68 11.85 -15.13
C ARG A 468 -2.94 12.40 -16.53
N SER A 469 -2.86 13.73 -16.67
CA SER A 469 -2.83 14.36 -17.97
C SER A 469 -1.54 14.01 -18.70
N MET A 470 -1.64 13.66 -19.99
CA MET A 470 -0.49 13.39 -20.86
C MET A 470 -0.01 14.61 -21.63
N VAL A 471 -0.52 15.80 -21.31
CA VAL A 471 0.01 17.05 -21.85
C VAL A 471 1.43 17.26 -21.34
N ALA A 472 2.36 17.65 -22.22
CA ALA A 472 3.78 17.82 -21.90
C ALA A 472 3.97 18.71 -20.64
N GLY A 473 4.79 18.22 -19.70
CA GLY A 473 5.07 18.89 -18.43
C GLY A 473 4.08 18.57 -17.27
N ALA A 474 2.89 18.04 -17.55
CA ALA A 474 1.92 17.73 -16.50
C ALA A 474 2.11 16.32 -15.91
N HIS A 475 2.67 15.38 -16.66
CA HIS A 475 2.84 14.00 -16.18
C HIS A 475 4.04 13.82 -15.23
N ASP A 476 5.04 14.72 -15.27
CA ASP A 476 6.19 14.69 -14.36
C ASP A 476 5.94 15.43 -13.04
N ALA A 477 4.79 16.09 -12.90
CA ALA A 477 4.44 16.77 -11.68
C ALA A 477 4.24 15.77 -10.54
N GLN A 478 4.91 15.99 -9.42
CA GLN A 478 4.70 15.20 -8.21
C GLN A 478 3.27 15.39 -7.71
N LEU A 479 2.57 14.29 -7.43
CA LEU A 479 1.20 14.26 -6.93
C LEU A 479 1.16 13.62 -5.55
N TRP A 480 0.18 14.06 -4.75
CA TRP A 480 -0.09 13.48 -3.44
C TRP A 480 -1.57 13.14 -3.31
N TRP A 481 -1.83 12.06 -2.62
CA TRP A 481 -3.14 11.76 -2.07
C TRP A 481 -3.28 12.52 -0.74
N ARG A 482 -4.35 13.28 -0.60
CA ARG A 482 -4.71 13.95 0.65
C ARG A 482 -5.92 13.26 1.25
N GLU A 483 -5.75 12.70 2.45
CA GLU A 483 -6.81 12.02 3.20
C GLU A 483 -7.70 13.02 3.95
N PRO A 484 -8.88 12.62 4.44
CA PRO A 484 -9.80 13.51 5.16
C PRO A 484 -9.21 14.15 6.41
N ASP A 485 -8.24 13.51 7.05
CA ASP A 485 -7.51 14.05 8.22
C ASP A 485 -6.37 15.00 7.86
N GLY A 486 -6.15 15.27 6.57
CA GLY A 486 -5.09 16.12 6.06
C GLY A 486 -3.76 15.43 5.80
N THR A 487 -3.63 14.15 6.13
CA THR A 487 -2.43 13.34 5.84
C THR A 487 -2.19 13.30 4.34
N ARG A 488 -0.91 13.44 3.93
CA ARG A 488 -0.49 13.39 2.53
C ARG A 488 0.42 12.20 2.29
N THR A 489 0.09 11.42 1.27
CA THR A 489 0.87 10.27 0.80
C THR A 489 1.30 10.51 -0.64
N ASP A 490 2.56 10.22 -0.98
CA ASP A 490 3.05 10.34 -2.36
C ASP A 490 2.24 9.42 -3.27
N ALA A 491 1.71 9.96 -4.36
CA ALA A 491 0.93 9.19 -5.32
C ALA A 491 1.79 8.28 -6.22
N GLY A 492 3.12 8.40 -6.14
CA GLY A 492 4.04 7.66 -6.98
C GLY A 492 4.12 8.18 -8.42
N ALA A 493 4.81 7.44 -9.27
CA ALA A 493 4.99 7.75 -10.68
C ALA A 493 4.10 6.84 -11.54
N GLY A 494 3.75 7.31 -12.74
CA GLY A 494 2.98 6.52 -13.71
C GLY A 494 1.81 7.29 -14.32
N ARG A 495 1.30 6.75 -15.42
CA ARG A 495 0.15 7.32 -16.12
C ARG A 495 -1.15 7.21 -15.31
N THR A 496 -1.32 6.09 -14.64
CA THR A 496 -2.41 5.87 -13.68
C THR A 496 -1.79 5.56 -12.33
N VAL A 497 -2.24 6.26 -11.30
CA VAL A 497 -1.79 6.06 -9.92
C VAL A 497 -2.96 5.58 -9.08
N GLY A 498 -2.73 4.56 -8.25
CA GLY A 498 -3.71 3.94 -7.38
C GLY A 498 -3.53 4.33 -5.93
N PHE A 499 -4.62 4.38 -5.19
CA PHE A 499 -4.64 4.62 -3.75
C PHE A 499 -5.74 3.78 -3.09
N VAL A 500 -5.41 3.14 -1.98
CA VAL A 500 -6.38 2.39 -1.17
C VAL A 500 -6.71 3.23 0.06
N PRO A 501 -7.91 3.86 0.12
CA PRO A 501 -8.31 4.68 1.25
C PRO A 501 -8.47 3.84 2.52
N ARG A 502 -7.97 4.38 3.62
CA ARG A 502 -8.09 3.78 4.95
C ARG A 502 -9.15 4.44 5.81
N LEU A 503 -9.46 5.70 5.53
CA LEU A 503 -10.44 6.50 6.26
C LEU A 503 -11.66 6.79 5.39
N PRO A 504 -12.88 6.77 5.96
CA PRO A 504 -14.05 7.24 5.25
C PRO A 504 -14.02 8.77 5.11
N GLY A 505 -14.57 9.28 4.01
CA GLY A 505 -14.63 10.71 3.76
C GLY A 505 -14.21 11.10 2.36
N LEU A 506 -13.96 12.40 2.19
CA LEU A 506 -13.49 12.96 0.93
C LEU A 506 -11.97 12.94 0.88
N HIS A 507 -11.46 12.32 -0.17
CA HIS A 507 -10.04 12.27 -0.50
C HIS A 507 -9.77 13.11 -1.73
N GLU A 508 -8.57 13.65 -1.85
CA GLU A 508 -8.20 14.54 -2.93
C GLU A 508 -6.84 14.17 -3.52
N VAL A 509 -6.72 14.35 -4.82
CA VAL A 509 -5.45 14.34 -5.52
C VAL A 509 -4.96 15.77 -5.65
N VAL A 510 -3.81 16.08 -5.08
CA VAL A 510 -3.26 17.44 -5.06
C VAL A 510 -1.93 17.50 -5.79
N GLY A 511 -1.73 18.56 -6.56
CA GLY A 511 -0.48 18.90 -7.21
C GLY A 511 0.53 19.53 -6.25
N ARG A 512 1.73 19.79 -6.78
CA ARG A 512 2.83 20.45 -6.03
C ARG A 512 2.48 21.84 -5.51
N ASP A 513 1.66 22.56 -6.23
CA ASP A 513 1.15 23.89 -5.91
C ASP A 513 -0.04 23.87 -4.92
N GLY A 514 -0.48 22.68 -4.51
CA GLY A 514 -1.64 22.47 -3.64
C GLY A 514 -2.98 22.52 -4.36
N VAL A 515 -2.99 22.67 -5.69
CA VAL A 515 -4.22 22.65 -6.49
C VAL A 515 -4.82 21.24 -6.47
N VAL A 516 -6.13 21.17 -6.23
CA VAL A 516 -6.90 19.92 -6.28
C VAL A 516 -7.16 19.55 -7.74
N LEU A 517 -6.62 18.41 -8.16
CA LEU A 517 -6.75 17.88 -9.52
C LEU A 517 -7.91 16.89 -9.67
N GLY A 518 -8.38 16.35 -8.57
CA GLY A 518 -9.50 15.44 -8.53
C GLY A 518 -9.86 15.07 -7.10
N SER A 519 -11.10 14.59 -6.91
CA SER A 519 -11.58 14.13 -5.60
C SER A 519 -12.34 12.82 -5.76
N PHE A 520 -12.31 11.99 -4.73
CA PHE A 520 -13.16 10.82 -4.61
C PHE A 520 -13.66 10.68 -3.18
N ALA A 521 -14.78 10.00 -3.03
CA ALA A 521 -15.37 9.68 -1.73
C ALA A 521 -15.12 8.21 -1.39
N ALA A 522 -14.59 7.96 -0.21
CA ALA A 522 -14.49 6.63 0.36
C ALA A 522 -15.54 6.44 1.46
N ARG A 523 -16.27 5.33 1.44
CA ARG A 523 -17.27 5.00 2.44
C ARG A 523 -16.99 3.64 3.07
N PHE A 524 -17.43 3.50 4.31
CA PHE A 524 -17.45 2.21 4.96
C PHE A 524 -18.71 1.46 4.53
N VAL A 525 -18.56 0.22 4.10
CA VAL A 525 -19.68 -0.70 3.83
C VAL A 525 -19.23 -2.11 4.16
N ASP A 526 -19.73 -2.63 5.26
CA ASP A 526 -19.58 -4.03 5.62
C ASP A 526 -20.75 -4.49 6.50
N PRO A 527 -21.77 -5.15 5.94
CA PRO A 527 -22.94 -5.59 6.70
C PRO A 527 -22.60 -6.58 7.82
N SER A 528 -21.51 -7.36 7.67
CA SER A 528 -21.09 -8.32 8.68
C SER A 528 -20.45 -7.62 9.88
N GLU A 529 -19.70 -6.57 9.61
CA GLU A 529 -19.05 -5.72 10.63
C GLU A 529 -20.06 -4.82 11.35
N SER A 530 -21.08 -4.38 10.62
CA SER A 530 -22.19 -3.58 11.18
C SER A 530 -23.15 -4.38 12.07
N ASP A 531 -23.07 -5.72 12.04
CA ASP A 531 -23.88 -6.58 12.92
C ASP A 531 -23.21 -6.76 14.29
N LEU A 532 -23.50 -5.85 15.20
CA LEU A 532 -22.89 -5.81 16.53
C LEU A 532 -23.51 -6.81 17.54
N ARG A 533 -24.45 -7.67 17.11
CA ARG A 533 -25.16 -8.60 18.02
C ARG A 533 -24.26 -9.70 18.57
N GLY A 534 -23.21 -10.06 17.85
CA GLY A 534 -22.24 -11.09 18.21
C GLY A 534 -21.09 -10.63 19.09
N LEU A 535 -20.98 -9.33 19.38
CA LEU A 535 -19.89 -8.78 20.16
C LEU A 535 -19.94 -9.24 21.62
N VAL A 536 -18.76 -9.52 22.20
CA VAL A 536 -18.63 -10.08 23.54
C VAL A 536 -17.56 -9.37 24.36
N THR A 537 -17.75 -9.36 25.69
CA THR A 537 -16.70 -8.96 26.64
C THR A 537 -16.30 -10.19 27.45
N LYS A 538 -15.14 -10.77 27.13
CA LYS A 538 -14.67 -12.00 27.80
C LYS A 538 -13.16 -12.18 27.60
N THR A 539 -12.54 -12.88 28.55
CA THR A 539 -11.13 -13.29 28.43
C THR A 539 -11.02 -14.81 28.35
N TRP A 540 -10.28 -15.26 27.37
CA TRP A 540 -9.88 -16.68 27.21
C TRP A 540 -8.37 -16.77 27.47
N PRO A 541 -7.94 -17.36 28.60
CA PRO A 541 -6.52 -17.58 28.86
C PRO A 541 -5.97 -18.65 27.94
N ALA A 542 -4.71 -18.53 27.58
CA ALA A 542 -4.01 -19.61 26.88
C ALA A 542 -4.05 -20.90 27.68
N THR A 543 -4.55 -21.98 27.08
CA THR A 543 -4.67 -23.31 27.72
C THR A 543 -3.47 -24.21 27.43
N VAL A 544 -2.76 -23.95 26.34
CA VAL A 544 -1.55 -24.67 25.93
C VAL A 544 -0.36 -23.76 26.21
N ARG A 545 0.39 -24.04 27.28
CA ARG A 545 1.73 -23.47 27.42
C ARG A 545 2.63 -24.07 26.33
N GLN A 546 3.22 -23.23 25.51
CA GLN A 546 4.29 -23.66 24.64
C GLN A 546 5.42 -24.28 25.49
N PRO A 547 6.00 -25.42 25.06
CA PRO A 547 7.03 -26.09 25.83
C PRO A 547 8.25 -25.19 26.05
N ASP A 548 8.76 -25.21 27.26
CA ASP A 548 9.93 -24.45 27.75
C ASP A 548 11.27 -24.76 27.03
N ASP A 549 11.27 -25.53 25.94
CA ASP A 549 12.47 -26.15 25.34
C ASP A 549 13.05 -25.45 24.11
N ALA A 550 12.53 -24.35 23.64
CA ALA A 550 13.15 -23.60 22.54
C ALA A 550 14.12 -22.55 23.10
N GLY A 551 15.39 -22.74 22.76
CA GLY A 551 16.56 -22.01 23.23
C GLY A 551 16.34 -20.51 23.50
N THR A 552 16.35 -20.19 24.77
CA THR A 552 16.27 -18.82 25.30
C THR A 552 17.38 -17.95 24.71
N THR A 553 17.05 -17.07 23.80
CA THR A 553 17.96 -16.00 23.41
C THR A 553 18.05 -15.01 24.57
N ARG A 554 19.04 -15.24 25.45
CA ARG A 554 19.35 -14.31 26.54
C ARG A 554 19.90 -13.01 25.96
N ASP A 555 19.33 -11.89 26.36
CA ASP A 555 19.93 -10.59 26.07
C ASP A 555 21.16 -10.38 26.98
N THR A 556 22.30 -10.83 26.50
CA THR A 556 23.61 -10.69 27.17
C THR A 556 24.33 -9.42 26.75
N SER A 557 23.67 -8.53 26.03
CA SER A 557 24.29 -7.34 25.42
C SER A 557 24.94 -6.42 26.46
N ARG A 558 24.33 -6.23 27.63
CA ARG A 558 24.88 -5.41 28.73
C ARG A 558 26.12 -6.03 29.35
N GLU A 559 26.09 -7.33 29.62
CA GLU A 559 27.20 -8.05 30.24
C GLU A 559 28.41 -8.10 29.28
N GLN A 560 28.14 -8.33 27.98
CA GLN A 560 29.16 -8.28 26.94
C GLN A 560 29.74 -6.87 26.76
N GLN A 561 28.96 -5.82 26.86
CA GLN A 561 29.40 -4.42 26.80
C GLN A 561 30.32 -4.09 28.01
N VAL A 562 29.93 -4.52 29.21
CA VAL A 562 30.75 -4.31 30.42
C VAL A 562 32.08 -5.03 30.30
N LEU A 563 32.10 -6.30 29.84
CA LEU A 563 33.33 -7.06 29.63
C LEU A 563 34.23 -6.42 28.55
N ALA A 564 33.64 -5.91 27.47
CA ALA A 564 34.36 -5.22 26.41
C ALA A 564 34.98 -3.89 26.91
N MET A 565 34.25 -3.11 27.71
CA MET A 565 34.77 -1.89 28.32
C MET A 565 35.89 -2.18 29.31
N LEU A 566 35.75 -3.24 30.13
CA LEU A 566 36.77 -3.66 31.06
C LEU A 566 38.07 -4.10 30.33
N LEU A 567 37.90 -4.86 29.23
CA LEU A 567 39.02 -5.25 28.40
C LEU A 567 39.75 -4.04 27.82
N LEU A 568 39.02 -3.07 27.28
CA LEU A 568 39.58 -1.83 26.75
C LEU A 568 40.33 -1.05 27.84
N ALA A 569 39.75 -0.94 29.02
CA ALA A 569 40.38 -0.26 30.16
C ALA A 569 41.67 -0.92 30.59
N LEU A 570 41.76 -2.27 30.62
CA LEU A 570 42.97 -3.03 30.95
C LEU A 570 44.06 -2.82 29.92
N VAL A 571 43.75 -2.85 28.63
CA VAL A 571 44.69 -2.62 27.54
C VAL A 571 45.22 -1.18 27.57
N LEU A 572 44.38 -0.19 27.82
CA LEU A 572 44.79 1.22 27.95
C LEU A 572 45.64 1.44 29.20
N ALA A 573 45.33 0.77 30.32
CA ALA A 573 46.13 0.84 31.54
C ALA A 573 47.53 0.25 31.34
N ASP A 574 47.65 -0.88 30.63
CA ASP A 574 48.95 -1.49 30.31
C ASP A 574 49.75 -0.61 29.35
N TRP A 575 49.12 -0.08 28.30
CA TRP A 575 49.76 0.85 27.37
C TRP A 575 50.29 2.11 28.08
N TRP A 576 49.49 2.71 28.97
CA TRP A 576 49.90 3.89 29.75
C TRP A 576 51.05 3.56 30.72
N TRP A 577 51.02 2.39 31.38
CA TRP A 577 52.08 1.94 32.26
C TRP A 577 53.38 1.69 31.52
N LEU A 578 53.35 1.10 30.33
CA LEU A 578 54.50 0.90 29.49
C LEU A 578 55.08 2.22 28.97
N GLY A 579 54.23 3.17 28.56
CA GLY A 579 54.65 4.50 28.09
C GLY A 579 55.38 5.33 29.15
N ARG A 580 55.07 5.15 30.44
CA ARG A 580 55.77 5.83 31.54
C ARG A 580 57.17 5.24 31.85
N ARG A 581 57.49 4.06 31.36
CA ARG A 581 58.78 3.38 31.59
C ARG A 581 59.73 3.46 30.40
N SER A 582 59.34 4.06 29.32
CA SER A 582 60.24 4.41 28.21
C SER A 582 60.90 5.74 28.57
N PRO A 583 62.22 5.81 28.71
CA PRO A 583 62.96 7.05 29.01
C PRO A 583 62.95 8.02 27.85
#